data_3f4a30b12a9d2477ff63a7aac98c2607
#
_entry.id   3f4a30b12a9d2477ff63a7aac98c2607
#
_cell.length_a   1.000
_cell.length_b   1.000
_cell.length_c   1.000
_cell.angle_alpha   90.00
_cell.angle_beta   90.00
_cell.angle_gamma   90.00
#
_symmetry.space_group_name_H-M   'P 1'
#
loop_
_entity.id
_entity.type
_entity.pdbx_description
1 polymer ?
#
loop_
_entity_poly.entity_id
_entity_poly.type
_entity_poly.pdbx_seq_one_letter_code
_entity_poly.pdbx_strand_id
1 'polypeptide(L)'
;GDRDVRVAQNLKREGVRKGIPDLCFPVPRNGYHGLYIEMKRRKGGRVEKEQRYYIDMLRSLGYKAEICYGCDEALQVFSEYLKHDSK
;
A
#
# COMPACT_ATOMS: atom_id res chain seq x y z
N GLY A 1 -0.83 -14.30 -2.95
CA GLY A 1 -0.67 -14.43 -4.38
C GLY A 1 -1.13 -13.21 -5.14
N ASP A 2 -1.16 -13.34 -6.44
CA ASP A 2 -1.51 -12.23 -7.33
C ASP A 2 -2.89 -11.68 -7.06
N ARG A 3 -3.81 -12.54 -6.68
CA ARG A 3 -5.18 -12.11 -6.43
C ARG A 3 -5.28 -11.16 -5.26
N ASP A 4 -4.50 -11.40 -4.23
CA ASP A 4 -4.53 -10.57 -3.04
C ASP A 4 -4.06 -9.15 -3.34
N VAL A 5 -3.03 -9.04 -4.17
CA VAL A 5 -2.47 -7.74 -4.51
C VAL A 5 -3.44 -6.93 -5.38
N ARG A 6 -4.23 -7.59 -6.21
CA ARG A 6 -5.09 -6.91 -7.17
C ARG A 6 -6.37 -6.32 -6.60
N VAL A 7 -6.71 -6.64 -5.35
CA VAL A 7 -7.99 -6.20 -4.77
C VAL A 7 -8.11 -4.69 -4.75
N ALA A 8 -7.12 -4.00 -4.21
CA ALA A 8 -7.18 -2.53 -4.11
C ALA A 8 -7.23 -1.89 -5.49
N GLN A 9 -6.50 -2.46 -6.43
CA GLN A 9 -6.47 -1.94 -7.79
C GLN A 9 -7.83 -2.06 -8.47
N ASN A 10 -8.54 -3.15 -8.26
CA ASN A 10 -9.87 -3.32 -8.82
C ASN A 10 -10.86 -2.32 -8.26
N LEU A 11 -10.82 -2.08 -6.97
CA LEU A 11 -11.70 -1.09 -6.35
C LEU A 11 -11.45 0.30 -6.91
N LYS A 12 -10.19 0.63 -7.12
CA LYS A 12 -9.78 1.91 -7.69
C LYS A 12 -10.31 2.06 -9.11
N ARG A 13 -10.15 1.01 -9.90
CA ARG A 13 -10.56 1.00 -11.30
C ARG A 13 -12.06 1.15 -11.46
N GLU A 14 -12.81 0.60 -10.53
CA GLU A 14 -14.26 0.68 -10.56
C GLU A 14 -14.79 2.02 -10.01
N GLY A 15 -13.91 2.87 -9.52
CA GLY A 15 -14.32 4.16 -9.00
C GLY A 15 -15.04 4.10 -7.67
N VAL A 16 -14.96 2.97 -6.98
CA VAL A 16 -15.66 2.81 -5.72
C VAL A 16 -15.10 3.74 -4.65
N ARG A 17 -13.78 3.88 -4.62
CA ARG A 17 -13.11 4.71 -3.63
C ARG A 17 -11.95 5.47 -4.25
N LYS A 18 -12.06 6.79 -4.20
CA LYS A 18 -10.96 7.65 -4.63
C LYS A 18 -9.92 7.71 -3.53
N GLY A 19 -8.66 7.53 -3.90
CA GLY A 19 -7.56 7.67 -2.96
C GLY A 19 -7.08 6.37 -2.32
N ILE A 20 -7.76 5.25 -2.57
CA ILE A 20 -7.29 3.95 -2.08
C ILE A 20 -5.92 3.66 -2.71
N PRO A 21 -4.94 3.18 -1.91
CA PRO A 21 -3.63 2.82 -2.45
C PRO A 21 -3.71 1.76 -3.55
N ASP A 22 -2.72 1.77 -4.42
CA ASP A 22 -2.70 0.91 -5.62
C ASP A 22 -2.59 -0.57 -5.31
N LEU A 23 -1.82 -0.92 -4.28
CA LEU A 23 -1.52 -2.31 -3.96
C LEU A 23 -1.92 -2.62 -2.54
N CYS A 24 -2.43 -3.83 -2.35
CA CYS A 24 -2.79 -4.32 -1.02
C CYS A 24 -2.28 -5.74 -0.87
N PHE A 25 -1.59 -6.00 0.22
CA PHE A 25 -1.11 -7.33 0.56
C PHE A 25 -1.67 -7.66 1.95
N PRO A 26 -2.76 -8.43 2.01
CA PRO A 26 -3.49 -8.64 3.26
C PRO A 26 -2.93 -9.77 4.10
N VAL A 27 -1.65 -9.77 4.33
CA VAL A 27 -0.98 -10.80 5.14
C VAL A 27 -0.38 -10.11 6.35
N PRO A 28 -0.79 -10.52 7.56
CA PRO A 28 -0.23 -9.90 8.77
C PRO A 28 1.24 -10.24 8.93
N ARG A 29 2.02 -9.23 9.27
CA ARG A 29 3.44 -9.38 9.57
C ARG A 29 3.86 -8.32 10.55
N ASN A 30 4.75 -8.66 11.44
CA ASN A 30 5.44 -7.70 12.30
C ASN A 30 4.48 -6.78 13.06
N GLY A 31 3.33 -7.31 13.46
CA GLY A 31 2.33 -6.55 14.20
C GLY A 31 1.36 -5.75 13.35
N TYR A 32 1.55 -5.73 12.05
CA TYR A 32 0.62 -5.06 11.15
C TYR A 32 -0.43 -6.03 10.62
N HIS A 33 -1.60 -5.50 10.31
CA HIS A 33 -2.68 -6.32 9.76
C HIS A 33 -2.48 -6.66 8.29
N GLY A 34 -1.73 -5.83 7.59
CA GLY A 34 -1.46 -5.99 6.17
C GLY A 34 -0.63 -4.82 5.68
N LEU A 35 -0.34 -4.82 4.39
CA LEU A 35 0.50 -3.82 3.76
C LEU A 35 -0.25 -3.17 2.60
N TYR A 36 -0.23 -1.84 2.55
CA TYR A 36 -0.76 -1.06 1.43
C TYR A 36 0.38 -0.22 0.85
N ILE A 37 0.44 -0.15 -0.48
CA ILE A 37 1.43 0.68 -1.15
C ILE A 37 0.73 1.55 -2.18
N GLU A 38 0.98 2.86 -2.10
CA GLU A 38 0.57 3.80 -3.13
C GLU A 38 1.77 4.05 -4.03
N MET A 39 1.61 3.76 -5.32
CA MET A 39 2.71 3.88 -6.28
C MET A 39 2.70 5.26 -6.91
N LYS A 40 3.87 5.87 -6.95
CA LYS A 40 4.06 7.16 -7.61
C LYS A 40 5.23 7.06 -8.57
N ARG A 41 5.17 7.87 -9.63
CA ARG A 41 6.30 7.94 -10.55
C ARG A 41 7.50 8.52 -9.83
N ARG A 42 8.66 8.03 -10.20
CA ARG A 42 9.91 8.46 -9.57
C ARG A 42 10.10 9.96 -9.67
N LYS A 43 9.74 10.55 -10.81
CA LYS A 43 9.80 12.00 -11.03
C LYS A 43 8.41 12.52 -11.28
N GLY A 44 8.06 13.61 -10.60
CA GLY A 44 6.80 14.29 -10.83
C GLY A 44 5.59 13.65 -10.18
N GLY A 45 5.78 12.59 -9.44
CA GLY A 45 4.67 11.97 -8.74
C GLY A 45 4.15 12.87 -7.64
N ARG A 46 2.82 12.99 -7.55
CA ARG A 46 2.19 13.83 -6.54
C ARG A 46 1.20 13.03 -5.74
N VAL A 47 1.21 13.27 -4.43
CA VAL A 47 0.25 12.62 -3.54
C VAL A 47 -0.95 13.54 -3.42
N GLU A 48 -2.11 13.05 -3.83
CA GLU A 48 -3.35 13.78 -3.68
C GLU A 48 -3.83 13.70 -2.25
N LYS A 49 -4.65 14.69 -1.85
CA LYS A 49 -5.07 14.71 -0.45
C LYS A 49 -5.91 13.50 -0.06
N GLU A 50 -6.69 12.95 -0.98
CA GLU A 50 -7.44 11.73 -0.70
C GLU A 50 -6.51 10.55 -0.46
N GLN A 51 -5.41 10.49 -1.20
CA GLN A 51 -4.43 9.43 -1.02
C GLN A 51 -3.74 9.56 0.33
N ARG A 52 -3.38 10.78 0.71
CA ARG A 52 -2.78 11.02 2.03
C ARG A 52 -3.76 10.63 3.14
N TYR A 53 -5.02 10.98 2.96
CA TYR A 53 -6.04 10.64 3.94
C TYR A 53 -6.12 9.13 4.15
N TYR A 54 -6.13 8.35 3.07
CA TYR A 54 -6.22 6.90 3.20
C TYR A 54 -4.96 6.28 3.79
N ILE A 55 -3.80 6.80 3.44
CA ILE A 55 -2.55 6.32 4.04
C ILE A 55 -2.60 6.52 5.56
N ASP A 56 -2.97 7.71 5.99
CA ASP A 56 -3.01 8.02 7.41
C ASP A 56 -4.06 7.20 8.14
N MET A 57 -5.23 7.03 7.53
CA MET A 57 -6.29 6.23 8.12
C MET A 57 -5.86 4.77 8.28
N LEU A 58 -5.26 4.21 7.24
CA LEU A 58 -4.83 2.81 7.29
C LEU A 58 -3.77 2.60 8.36
N ARG A 59 -2.86 3.54 8.50
CA ARG A 59 -1.86 3.47 9.56
C ARG A 59 -2.52 3.48 10.93
N SER A 60 -3.54 4.30 11.12
CA SER A 60 -4.24 4.38 12.41
C SER A 60 -4.99 3.10 12.72
N LEU A 61 -5.32 2.32 11.70
CA LEU A 61 -6.04 1.05 11.87
C LEU A 61 -5.10 -0.15 12.03
N GLY A 62 -3.79 0.08 12.03
CA GLY A 62 -2.84 -0.99 12.28
C GLY A 62 -2.25 -1.61 11.04
N TYR A 63 -2.42 -0.98 9.89
CA TYR A 63 -1.79 -1.43 8.66
C TYR A 63 -0.47 -0.71 8.42
N LYS A 64 0.46 -1.37 7.73
CA LYS A 64 1.59 -0.67 7.18
C LYS A 64 1.13 -0.07 5.85
N ALA A 65 1.34 1.21 5.67
CA ALA A 65 0.89 1.89 4.46
C ALA A 65 1.99 2.87 4.03
N GLU A 66 2.46 2.73 2.79
CA GLU A 66 3.60 3.50 2.31
C GLU A 66 3.34 4.07 0.93
N ILE A 67 3.95 5.22 0.68
CA ILE A 67 3.97 5.83 -0.64
C ILE A 67 5.34 5.55 -1.22
N CYS A 68 5.39 4.91 -2.38
CA CYS A 68 6.66 4.49 -2.98
C CYS A 68 6.83 5.15 -4.34
N TYR A 69 7.99 5.74 -4.54
CA TYR A 69 8.34 6.42 -5.80
C TYR A 69 9.21 5.49 -6.64
N GLY A 70 8.56 4.78 -7.56
CA GLY A 70 9.23 3.82 -8.41
C GLY A 70 9.23 2.41 -7.84
N CYS A 71 9.49 1.45 -8.71
CA CYS A 71 9.44 0.04 -8.35
C CYS A 71 10.46 -0.37 -7.30
N ASP A 72 11.63 0.25 -7.33
CA ASP A 72 12.68 -0.14 -6.39
C ASP A 72 12.27 0.12 -4.96
N GLU A 73 11.64 1.28 -4.71
CA GLU A 73 11.15 1.58 -3.36
C GLU A 73 10.08 0.59 -2.92
N ALA A 74 9.16 0.29 -3.84
CA ALA A 74 8.07 -0.62 -3.53
C ALA A 74 8.61 -2.02 -3.21
N LEU A 75 9.55 -2.49 -4.00
CA LEU A 75 10.15 -3.80 -3.76
C LEU A 75 10.87 -3.85 -2.42
N GLN A 76 11.54 -2.77 -2.06
CA GLN A 76 12.22 -2.71 -0.79
C GLN A 76 11.24 -2.76 0.38
N VAL A 77 10.16 -1.98 0.30
CA VAL A 77 9.14 -2.00 1.33
C VAL A 77 8.53 -3.38 1.46
N PHE A 78 8.22 -4.00 0.34
CA PHE A 78 7.61 -5.32 0.31
C PHE A 78 8.56 -6.37 0.91
N SER A 79 9.81 -6.34 0.51
CA SER A 79 10.85 -7.23 1.05
C SER A 79 10.98 -7.10 2.56
N GLU A 80 11.05 -5.86 3.03
CA GLU A 80 11.17 -5.59 4.46
C GLU A 80 9.96 -6.14 5.21
N TYR A 81 8.78 -5.93 4.64
CA TYR A 81 7.55 -6.38 5.27
C TYR A 81 7.54 -7.89 5.44
N LEU A 82 7.97 -8.62 4.43
CA LEU A 82 8.00 -10.07 4.47
C LEU A 82 9.12 -10.63 5.34
N LYS A 83 10.20 -9.89 5.45
CA LYS A 83 11.37 -10.35 6.18
C LYS A 83 11.15 -10.42 7.68
N HIS A 84 10.38 -9.49 8.21
CA HIS A 84 10.19 -9.37 9.64
C HIS A 84 8.95 -10.10 10.08
N ASP A 85 9.08 -11.39 10.27
CA ASP A 85 8.01 -12.18 10.82
C ASP A 85 7.90 -11.87 12.30
N SER A 86 6.68 -11.66 12.76
CA SER A 86 6.45 -11.23 14.14
C SER A 86 6.64 -12.32 15.18
N LYS A 87 6.87 -13.53 14.75
CA LYS A 87 6.94 -14.64 15.69
C LYS A 87 7.81 -14.37 16.93
#